data_02603fe45f8eea4302f2704a1535abfa
#
_entry.id   02603fe45f8eea4302f2704a1535abfa
#
_cell.length_a   1.000
_cell.length_b   1.000
_cell.length_c   1.000
_cell.angle_alpha   90.00
_cell.angle_beta   90.00
_cell.angle_gamma   90.00
#
_symmetry.space_group_name_H-M   'P 1'
#
loop_
_entity.id
_entity.type
_entity.pdbx_description
1 polymer ?
#
loop_
_entity_poly.entity_id
_entity_poly.type
_entity_poly.pdbx_seq_one_letter_code
_entity_poly.pdbx_strand_id
1 'polypeptide(L)'
;LGDVYKRQAQTLTDKEYQRLRDASIAVLRKIGVDTGGSNVQFGVNPQDGRVVIIEMNPRVSRSSALASKATGFPIAKVAAKLAVGYTLDELRNEITGGATPASFEPAIDYVVTKIPRFAFEKFPAADPVLTTQMKSVGEAMSIGRTFQESVQKALRSLETDRDGFNPILEGDTAEARLANLMRELREAGAERILFVADAFREGMPFAQVQELTGIDPWFLAQVEQIVDTERQLSERRLADIDADTMFRLKRQGFADTRLAALLGETESAVRARRHALEVRPVYKRVDTCAAEFATSTAYMYSTYEEECESDPGKRKKIMVLGGGPNRIGQGIEFDYC
;
A
#
# COMPACT_ATOMS: atom_id res chain seq x y z
N LEU A 1 0.69 10.68 5.93
CA LEU A 1 0.44 9.21 5.76
C LEU A 1 -1.01 8.80 6.05
N GLY A 2 -1.93 9.76 6.26
CA GLY A 2 -3.34 9.48 6.53
C GLY A 2 -4.08 8.66 5.47
N ASP A 3 -3.50 8.47 4.29
CA ASP A 3 -4.08 7.72 3.18
C ASP A 3 -3.35 6.41 2.84
N VAL A 4 -2.44 5.94 3.70
CA VAL A 4 -1.87 4.60 3.55
C VAL A 4 -2.88 3.60 4.06
N TYR A 5 -3.66 3.03 3.15
CA TYR A 5 -4.62 2.00 3.48
C TYR A 5 -3.93 0.70 3.83
N LYS A 6 -4.16 0.27 5.04
CA LYS A 6 -3.93 -1.08 5.47
C LYS A 6 -5.24 -1.70 5.85
N ARG A 7 -5.53 -2.86 5.33
CA ARG A 7 -6.67 -3.63 5.84
C ARG A 7 -6.39 -4.26 7.20
N GLN A 8 -5.15 -4.55 7.51
CA GLN A 8 -4.73 -4.68 8.91
C GLN A 8 -4.23 -3.31 9.38
N ALA A 9 -4.91 -2.73 10.35
CA ALA A 9 -4.44 -1.55 11.03
C ALA A 9 -3.17 -1.89 11.81
N GLN A 10 -2.00 -1.58 11.26
CA GLN A 10 -0.70 -1.99 11.82
C GLN A 10 -0.40 -1.34 13.17
N THR A 11 -1.07 -0.23 13.49
CA THR A 11 -0.82 0.58 14.68
C THR A 11 -2.03 0.66 15.60
N LEU A 12 -3.13 -0.02 15.28
CA LEU A 12 -4.31 -0.13 16.14
C LEU A 12 -4.33 -1.51 16.80
N THR A 13 -4.71 -1.55 18.06
CA THR A 13 -5.06 -2.80 18.73
C THR A 13 -6.40 -3.33 18.19
N ASP A 14 -6.65 -4.61 18.39
CA ASP A 14 -7.92 -5.23 18.01
C ASP A 14 -9.13 -4.52 18.65
N LYS A 15 -9.00 -4.10 19.90
CA LYS A 15 -10.03 -3.36 20.66
C LYS A 15 -10.34 -1.99 20.05
N GLU A 16 -9.32 -1.28 19.59
CA GLU A 16 -9.49 0.00 18.89
C GLU A 16 -10.14 -0.21 17.53
N TYR A 17 -9.72 -1.21 16.80
CA TYR A 17 -10.32 -1.58 15.51
C TYR A 17 -11.81 -1.91 15.66
N GLN A 18 -12.19 -2.74 16.65
CA GLN A 18 -13.57 -3.08 16.95
C GLN A 18 -14.41 -1.83 17.27
N ARG A 19 -13.86 -0.88 18.03
CA ARG A 19 -14.51 0.40 18.32
C ARG A 19 -14.79 1.21 17.07
N LEU A 20 -13.86 1.25 16.12
CA LEU A 20 -14.04 1.96 14.84
C LEU A 20 -15.12 1.26 13.99
N ARG A 21 -15.13 -0.07 13.98
CA ARG A 21 -16.17 -0.84 13.29
C ARG A 21 -17.56 -0.51 13.85
N ASP A 22 -17.74 -0.55 15.15
CA ASP A 22 -19.02 -0.26 15.80
C ASP A 22 -19.47 1.19 15.55
N ALA A 23 -18.52 2.13 15.57
CA ALA A 23 -18.77 3.53 15.21
C ALA A 23 -19.20 3.65 13.72
N SER A 24 -18.61 2.89 12.81
CA SER A 24 -18.99 2.88 11.39
C SER A 24 -20.44 2.42 11.21
N ILE A 25 -20.85 1.36 11.90
CA ILE A 25 -22.23 0.85 11.89
C ILE A 25 -23.20 1.90 12.43
N ALA A 26 -22.84 2.56 13.54
CA ALA A 26 -23.65 3.61 14.13
C ALA A 26 -23.83 4.82 13.18
N VAL A 27 -22.75 5.23 12.49
CA VAL A 27 -22.79 6.32 11.50
C VAL A 27 -23.70 5.96 10.33
N LEU A 28 -23.53 4.76 9.77
CA LEU A 28 -24.37 4.24 8.67
C LEU A 28 -25.87 4.31 9.02
N ARG A 29 -26.22 3.78 10.19
CA ARG A 29 -27.61 3.78 10.67
C ARG A 29 -28.14 5.19 10.90
N LYS A 30 -27.28 6.11 11.42
CA LYS A 30 -27.69 7.49 11.68
C LYS A 30 -27.95 8.28 10.38
N ILE A 31 -27.20 8.01 9.35
CA ILE A 31 -27.37 8.63 8.01
C ILE A 31 -28.56 8.02 7.26
N GLY A 32 -29.00 6.80 7.64
CA GLY A 32 -30.11 6.12 6.99
C GLY A 32 -29.70 5.38 5.71
N VAL A 33 -28.48 4.88 5.64
CA VAL A 33 -28.03 4.03 4.52
C VAL A 33 -28.33 2.58 4.87
N ASP A 34 -29.40 2.05 4.31
CA ASP A 34 -29.86 0.69 4.59
C ASP A 34 -29.30 -0.36 3.65
N THR A 35 -28.83 0.05 2.46
CA THR A 35 -28.39 -0.88 1.43
C THR A 35 -27.09 -0.43 0.77
N GLY A 36 -26.32 -1.38 0.26
CA GLY A 36 -25.10 -1.12 -0.51
C GLY A 36 -23.84 -1.13 0.34
N GLY A 37 -22.84 -0.39 -0.11
CA GLY A 37 -21.55 -0.24 0.57
C GLY A 37 -21.31 1.21 0.98
N SER A 38 -20.49 1.40 2.00
CA SER A 38 -20.01 2.71 2.39
C SER A 38 -18.54 2.68 2.80
N ASN A 39 -17.93 3.85 2.89
CA ASN A 39 -16.60 4.05 3.40
C ASN A 39 -16.68 5.10 4.51
N VAL A 40 -16.17 4.76 5.69
CA VAL A 40 -16.07 5.69 6.83
C VAL A 40 -14.60 5.89 7.16
N GLN A 41 -14.16 7.12 7.26
CA GLN A 41 -12.78 7.50 7.58
C GLN A 41 -12.71 8.10 8.99
N PHE A 42 -11.70 7.67 9.74
CA PHE A 42 -11.46 8.10 11.10
C PHE A 42 -10.05 8.67 11.27
N GLY A 43 -9.93 9.63 12.19
CA GLY A 43 -8.67 10.01 12.80
C GLY A 43 -8.63 9.50 14.25
N VAL A 44 -7.53 8.87 14.62
CA VAL A 44 -7.27 8.40 15.99
C VAL A 44 -6.08 9.16 16.54
N ASN A 45 -6.27 9.85 17.67
CA ASN A 45 -5.18 10.52 18.36
C ASN A 45 -4.33 9.48 19.08
N PRO A 46 -3.02 9.34 18.76
CA PRO A 46 -2.17 8.34 19.39
C PRO A 46 -1.86 8.60 20.86
N GLN A 47 -2.09 9.81 21.36
CA GLN A 47 -1.78 10.17 22.74
C GLN A 47 -2.89 9.76 23.73
N ASP A 48 -4.15 9.92 23.35
CA ASP A 48 -5.29 9.71 24.23
C ASP A 48 -6.36 8.75 23.66
N GLY A 49 -6.15 8.25 22.44
CA GLY A 49 -7.08 7.36 21.77
C GLY A 49 -8.39 8.02 21.34
N ARG A 50 -8.47 9.36 21.34
CA ARG A 50 -9.66 10.08 20.86
C ARG A 50 -9.89 9.80 19.39
N VAL A 51 -11.11 9.43 19.06
CA VAL A 51 -11.55 9.14 17.69
C VAL A 51 -12.38 10.31 17.15
N VAL A 52 -12.08 10.74 15.94
CA VAL A 52 -12.89 11.69 15.18
C VAL A 52 -13.29 11.06 13.84
N ILE A 53 -14.51 11.33 13.39
CA ILE A 53 -14.98 10.95 12.05
C ILE A 53 -14.52 12.04 11.10
N ILE A 54 -13.75 11.66 10.06
CA ILE A 54 -13.29 12.60 9.04
C ILE A 54 -14.39 12.77 8.00
N GLU A 55 -14.84 11.65 7.41
CA GLU A 55 -15.93 11.66 6.43
C GLU A 55 -16.59 10.27 6.34
N MET A 56 -17.79 10.25 5.76
CA MET A 56 -18.48 9.04 5.35
C MET A 56 -18.98 9.19 3.92
N ASN A 57 -18.67 8.23 3.09
CA ASN A 57 -19.16 8.14 1.71
C ASN A 57 -20.29 7.09 1.64
N PRO A 58 -21.58 7.50 1.56
CA PRO A 58 -22.74 6.59 1.59
C PRO A 58 -22.97 5.92 0.24
N ARG A 59 -21.97 5.35 -0.35
CA ARG A 59 -21.99 4.74 -1.67
C ARG A 59 -20.83 3.78 -1.87
N VAL A 60 -20.97 2.85 -2.81
CA VAL A 60 -19.80 2.15 -3.39
C VAL A 60 -18.93 3.17 -4.12
N SER A 61 -17.65 3.14 -3.86
CA SER A 61 -16.66 4.10 -4.35
C SER A 61 -15.43 3.40 -4.92
N ARG A 62 -14.47 4.16 -5.47
CA ARG A 62 -13.16 3.62 -5.84
C ARG A 62 -12.47 2.89 -4.68
N SER A 63 -12.59 3.42 -3.47
CA SER A 63 -12.07 2.74 -2.28
C SER A 63 -12.72 1.38 -2.05
N SER A 64 -14.01 1.22 -2.35
CA SER A 64 -14.71 -0.08 -2.28
C SER A 64 -14.19 -1.05 -3.35
N ALA A 65 -13.94 -0.56 -4.57
CA ALA A 65 -13.37 -1.38 -5.63
C ALA A 65 -11.93 -1.82 -5.33
N LEU A 66 -11.09 -0.91 -4.80
CA LEU A 66 -9.75 -1.27 -4.31
C LEU A 66 -9.82 -2.27 -3.16
N ALA A 67 -10.77 -2.10 -2.25
CA ALA A 67 -11.02 -3.03 -1.17
C ALA A 67 -11.44 -4.41 -1.69
N SER A 68 -12.25 -4.47 -2.74
CA SER A 68 -12.62 -5.73 -3.42
C SER A 68 -11.39 -6.41 -4.04
N LYS A 69 -10.53 -5.67 -4.72
CA LYS A 69 -9.26 -6.20 -5.26
C LYS A 69 -8.31 -6.67 -4.14
N ALA A 70 -8.22 -5.89 -3.06
CA ALA A 70 -7.34 -6.19 -1.94
C ALA A 70 -7.74 -7.43 -1.14
N THR A 71 -8.97 -7.88 -1.26
CA THR A 71 -9.51 -9.01 -0.49
C THR A 71 -10.11 -10.11 -1.33
N GLY A 72 -10.33 -9.84 -2.60
CA GLY A 72 -11.14 -10.71 -3.45
C GLY A 72 -12.65 -10.64 -3.14
N PHE A 73 -13.09 -9.98 -2.07
CA PHE A 73 -14.50 -9.92 -1.67
C PHE A 73 -15.29 -9.00 -2.63
N PRO A 74 -16.35 -9.50 -3.32
CA PRO A 74 -17.04 -8.78 -4.37
C PRO A 74 -18.06 -7.77 -3.80
N ILE A 75 -17.57 -6.66 -3.25
CA ILE A 75 -18.40 -5.66 -2.54
C ILE A 75 -19.56 -5.17 -3.41
N ALA A 76 -19.34 -4.84 -4.68
CA ALA A 76 -20.41 -4.33 -5.56
C ALA A 76 -21.49 -5.38 -5.81
N LYS A 77 -21.12 -6.65 -6.02
CA LYS A 77 -22.06 -7.77 -6.20
C LYS A 77 -22.91 -8.01 -4.95
N VAL A 78 -22.26 -7.99 -3.78
CA VAL A 78 -22.93 -8.14 -2.49
C VAL A 78 -23.87 -6.95 -2.25
N ALA A 79 -23.39 -5.71 -2.47
CA ALA A 79 -24.20 -4.50 -2.34
C ALA A 79 -25.45 -4.52 -3.22
N ALA A 80 -25.36 -5.01 -4.47
CA ALA A 80 -26.50 -5.16 -5.36
C ALA A 80 -27.54 -6.17 -4.82
N LYS A 81 -27.08 -7.28 -4.22
CA LYS A 81 -27.99 -8.25 -3.60
C LYS A 81 -28.66 -7.71 -2.34
N LEU A 82 -27.93 -6.95 -1.51
CA LEU A 82 -28.53 -6.26 -0.35
C LEU A 82 -29.62 -5.27 -0.79
N ALA A 83 -29.40 -4.56 -1.90
CA ALA A 83 -30.36 -3.59 -2.43
C ALA A 83 -31.71 -4.22 -2.88
N VAL A 84 -31.74 -5.52 -3.17
CA VAL A 84 -32.97 -6.26 -3.52
C VAL A 84 -33.49 -7.11 -2.35
N GLY A 85 -33.00 -6.89 -1.12
CA GLY A 85 -33.58 -7.41 0.11
C GLY A 85 -32.88 -8.62 0.73
N TYR A 86 -31.78 -9.10 0.18
CA TYR A 86 -30.96 -10.11 0.87
C TYR A 86 -30.22 -9.51 2.08
N THR A 87 -29.93 -10.35 3.07
CA THR A 87 -29.06 -10.02 4.20
C THR A 87 -27.69 -10.66 4.07
N LEU A 88 -26.68 -10.17 4.79
CA LEU A 88 -25.30 -10.67 4.69
C LEU A 88 -25.16 -12.13 5.16
N ASP A 89 -25.98 -12.57 6.09
CA ASP A 89 -25.99 -13.94 6.62
C ASP A 89 -26.67 -14.92 5.66
N GLU A 90 -27.62 -14.47 4.83
CA GLU A 90 -28.22 -15.28 3.77
C GLU A 90 -27.28 -15.48 2.57
N LEU A 91 -26.35 -14.58 2.34
CA LEU A 91 -25.41 -14.66 1.24
C LEU A 91 -24.19 -15.50 1.61
N ARG A 92 -23.77 -16.37 0.69
CA ARG A 92 -22.55 -17.15 0.85
C ARG A 92 -21.33 -16.34 0.40
N ASN A 93 -20.24 -16.50 1.13
CA ASN A 93 -18.94 -15.94 0.76
C ASN A 93 -18.31 -16.77 -0.36
N GLU A 94 -18.25 -16.22 -1.57
CA GLU A 94 -17.70 -16.92 -2.74
C GLU A 94 -16.20 -17.19 -2.62
N ILE A 95 -15.46 -16.37 -1.85
CA ILE A 95 -14.02 -16.54 -1.62
C ILE A 95 -13.73 -17.85 -0.91
N THR A 96 -14.53 -18.18 0.10
CA THR A 96 -14.39 -19.41 0.88
C THR A 96 -15.12 -20.62 0.25
N GLY A 97 -15.48 -20.51 -1.04
CA GLY A 97 -16.29 -21.55 -1.70
C GLY A 97 -17.67 -21.75 -1.08
N GLY A 98 -18.18 -20.76 -0.35
CA GLY A 98 -19.47 -20.84 0.35
C GLY A 98 -19.39 -21.44 1.76
N ALA A 99 -18.18 -21.73 2.28
CA ALA A 99 -18.00 -22.27 3.62
C ALA A 99 -18.45 -21.31 4.72
N THR A 100 -18.31 -20.00 4.48
CA THR A 100 -18.76 -18.95 5.41
C THR A 100 -19.84 -18.07 4.79
N PRO A 101 -20.67 -17.39 5.61
CA PRO A 101 -21.59 -16.36 5.09
C PRO A 101 -20.81 -15.07 4.69
N ALA A 102 -21.45 -14.20 3.93
CA ALA A 102 -20.88 -12.92 3.54
C ALA A 102 -20.72 -11.93 4.71
N SER A 103 -21.33 -12.21 5.86
CA SER A 103 -21.15 -11.50 7.12
C SER A 103 -19.81 -11.82 7.82
N PHE A 104 -19.06 -12.80 7.35
CA PHE A 104 -17.73 -13.14 7.87
C PHE A 104 -16.77 -11.97 7.65
N GLU A 105 -16.14 -11.47 8.72
CA GLU A 105 -15.19 -10.37 8.63
C GLU A 105 -13.87 -10.86 7.97
N PRO A 106 -13.34 -10.10 6.99
CA PRO A 106 -12.10 -10.48 6.35
C PRO A 106 -10.91 -10.51 7.32
N ALA A 107 -10.17 -11.60 7.31
CA ALA A 107 -8.84 -11.71 7.89
C ALA A 107 -7.82 -11.86 6.75
N ILE A 108 -6.73 -11.10 6.78
CA ILE A 108 -5.68 -11.16 5.76
C ILE A 108 -4.31 -11.33 6.43
N ASP A 109 -3.42 -12.07 5.79
CA ASP A 109 -2.05 -12.33 6.23
C ASP A 109 -1.00 -11.61 5.40
N TYR A 110 -1.41 -10.64 4.60
CA TYR A 110 -0.57 -9.77 3.77
C TYR A 110 -0.87 -8.29 4.05
N VAL A 111 0.01 -7.40 3.59
CA VAL A 111 -0.11 -5.96 3.76
C VAL A 111 -0.51 -5.32 2.45
N VAL A 112 -1.55 -4.47 2.51
CA VAL A 112 -2.00 -3.66 1.37
C VAL A 112 -1.65 -2.21 1.63
N THR A 113 -0.85 -1.63 0.76
CA THR A 113 -0.49 -0.21 0.79
C THR A 113 -1.17 0.52 -0.35
N LYS A 114 -1.85 1.61 -0.02
CA LYS A 114 -2.42 2.55 -0.98
C LYS A 114 -1.69 3.89 -0.86
N ILE A 115 -1.26 4.45 -1.99
CA ILE A 115 -0.66 5.79 -2.03
C ILE A 115 -1.46 6.66 -3.01
N PRO A 116 -1.90 7.86 -2.60
CA PRO A 116 -2.58 8.78 -3.51
C PRO A 116 -1.62 9.31 -4.58
N ARG A 117 -2.14 9.50 -5.81
CA ARG A 117 -1.44 10.15 -6.91
C ARG A 117 -1.89 11.60 -7.00
N PHE A 118 -0.93 12.51 -6.96
CA PHE A 118 -1.13 13.94 -7.21
C PHE A 118 -0.56 14.27 -8.59
N ALA A 119 -1.09 15.30 -9.23
CA ALA A 119 -0.68 15.72 -10.56
C ALA A 119 -0.39 17.24 -10.60
N PHE A 120 0.30 17.74 -9.55
CA PHE A 120 0.66 19.16 -9.48
C PHE A 120 1.54 19.59 -10.65
N GLU A 121 2.30 18.66 -11.24
CA GLU A 121 3.08 18.89 -12.47
C GLU A 121 2.20 19.31 -13.66
N LYS A 122 0.92 18.93 -13.67
CA LYS A 122 -0.06 19.32 -14.70
C LYS A 122 -0.86 20.56 -14.33
N PHE A 123 -0.82 20.96 -13.07
CA PHE A 123 -1.58 22.10 -12.53
C PHE A 123 -0.67 23.04 -11.73
N PRO A 124 0.26 23.72 -12.39
CA PRO A 124 1.30 24.52 -11.71
C PRO A 124 0.75 25.71 -10.91
N ALA A 125 -0.48 26.14 -11.18
CA ALA A 125 -1.16 27.17 -10.41
C ALA A 125 -1.87 26.65 -9.14
N ALA A 126 -1.93 25.32 -8.93
CA ALA A 126 -2.52 24.75 -7.73
C ALA A 126 -1.53 24.78 -6.56
N ASP A 127 -2.02 25.13 -5.38
CA ASP A 127 -1.25 25.05 -4.14
C ASP A 127 -0.91 23.57 -3.83
N PRO A 128 0.39 23.17 -3.77
CA PRO A 128 0.80 21.78 -3.54
C PRO A 128 0.68 21.34 -2.08
N VAL A 129 0.47 22.25 -1.14
CA VAL A 129 0.30 21.93 0.28
C VAL A 129 -1.01 21.16 0.48
N LEU A 130 -0.92 19.98 1.06
CA LEU A 130 -2.09 19.14 1.34
C LEU A 130 -2.84 19.67 2.55
N THR A 131 -4.16 19.85 2.40
CA THR A 131 -5.06 20.34 3.42
C THR A 131 -6.26 19.38 3.59
N THR A 132 -7.37 19.86 4.14
CA THR A 132 -8.63 19.11 4.21
C THR A 132 -9.35 18.96 2.87
N GLN A 133 -8.88 19.66 1.82
CA GLN A 133 -9.41 19.51 0.47
C GLN A 133 -8.81 18.29 -0.22
N MET A 134 -9.63 17.57 -0.98
CA MET A 134 -9.14 16.48 -1.83
C MET A 134 -8.37 17.04 -3.03
N LYS A 135 -7.07 16.81 -3.07
CA LYS A 135 -6.18 17.22 -4.18
C LYS A 135 -5.65 16.05 -5.00
N SER A 136 -5.85 14.81 -4.55
CA SER A 136 -5.43 13.63 -5.29
C SER A 136 -6.27 13.39 -6.54
N VAL A 137 -5.62 12.98 -7.63
CA VAL A 137 -6.27 12.66 -8.92
C VAL A 137 -6.45 11.16 -9.13
N GLY A 138 -5.88 10.34 -8.26
CA GLY A 138 -5.93 8.89 -8.33
C GLY A 138 -5.14 8.26 -7.22
N GLU A 139 -4.85 6.97 -7.36
CA GLU A 139 -4.20 6.17 -6.32
C GLU A 139 -3.54 4.94 -6.91
N ALA A 140 -2.44 4.52 -6.32
CA ALA A 140 -1.82 3.22 -6.54
C ALA A 140 -2.08 2.31 -5.34
N MET A 141 -2.27 1.01 -5.59
CA MET A 141 -2.40 -0.01 -4.55
C MET A 141 -1.42 -1.13 -4.82
N SER A 142 -0.74 -1.60 -3.79
CA SER A 142 0.18 -2.72 -3.88
C SER A 142 0.04 -3.65 -2.69
N ILE A 143 0.31 -4.93 -2.93
CA ILE A 143 0.24 -5.99 -1.92
C ILE A 143 1.63 -6.58 -1.72
N GLY A 144 1.97 -6.86 -0.48
CA GLY A 144 3.21 -7.54 -0.08
C GLY A 144 3.04 -8.29 1.23
N ARG A 145 4.00 -9.13 1.59
CA ARG A 145 3.97 -9.85 2.88
C ARG A 145 4.36 -8.94 4.05
N THR A 146 5.09 -7.85 3.75
CA THR A 146 5.51 -6.86 4.73
C THR A 146 5.12 -5.46 4.26
N PHE A 147 5.11 -4.50 5.20
CA PHE A 147 4.90 -3.10 4.86
C PHE A 147 6.01 -2.58 3.95
N GLN A 148 7.27 -2.92 4.23
CA GLN A 148 8.41 -2.49 3.41
C GLN A 148 8.26 -2.95 1.96
N GLU A 149 7.87 -4.20 1.74
CA GLU A 149 7.59 -4.71 0.40
C GLU A 149 6.45 -3.94 -0.27
N SER A 150 5.32 -3.82 0.43
CA SER A 150 4.12 -3.22 -0.17
C SER A 150 4.29 -1.73 -0.46
N VAL A 151 4.94 -0.94 0.43
CA VAL A 151 5.15 0.50 0.21
C VAL A 151 6.12 0.77 -0.94
N GLN A 152 7.22 0.02 -1.05
CA GLN A 152 8.16 0.16 -2.17
C GLN A 152 7.51 -0.20 -3.51
N LYS A 153 6.68 -1.25 -3.56
CA LYS A 153 5.87 -1.56 -4.74
C LYS A 153 4.88 -0.45 -5.07
N ALA A 154 4.21 0.12 -4.07
CA ALA A 154 3.26 1.22 -4.26
C ALA A 154 3.93 2.47 -4.82
N LEU A 155 5.12 2.82 -4.34
CA LEU A 155 5.90 3.95 -4.88
C LEU A 155 6.22 3.75 -6.37
N ARG A 156 6.66 2.56 -6.78
CA ARG A 156 6.90 2.24 -8.20
C ARG A 156 5.64 2.33 -9.04
N SER A 157 4.51 1.93 -8.47
CA SER A 157 3.22 1.91 -9.17
C SER A 157 2.61 3.29 -9.38
N LEU A 158 3.16 4.35 -8.78
CA LEU A 158 2.69 5.74 -8.98
C LEU A 158 3.03 6.31 -10.35
N GLU A 159 3.90 5.67 -11.14
CA GLU A 159 4.39 6.15 -12.44
C GLU A 159 4.98 7.58 -12.34
N THR A 160 5.89 7.76 -11.39
CA THR A 160 6.65 9.00 -11.17
C THR A 160 8.15 8.80 -11.39
N ASP A 161 8.52 7.82 -12.24
CA ASP A 161 9.90 7.43 -12.58
C ASP A 161 10.76 7.08 -11.36
N ARG A 162 10.12 6.57 -10.29
CA ARG A 162 10.79 6.13 -9.06
C ARG A 162 10.73 4.62 -8.93
N ASP A 163 11.81 4.05 -8.43
CA ASP A 163 11.94 2.59 -8.22
C ASP A 163 11.90 2.18 -6.73
N GLY A 164 11.60 3.11 -5.86
CA GLY A 164 11.47 2.97 -4.40
C GLY A 164 11.57 4.31 -3.71
N PHE A 165 12.29 4.35 -2.60
CA PHE A 165 12.60 5.58 -1.87
C PHE A 165 13.81 6.31 -2.50
N ASN A 166 13.67 6.79 -3.74
CA ASN A 166 14.71 7.56 -4.40
C ASN A 166 14.99 8.85 -3.64
N PRO A 167 16.25 9.29 -3.50
CA PRO A 167 16.58 10.60 -2.96
C PRO A 167 15.96 11.72 -3.81
N ILE A 168 15.43 12.73 -3.15
CA ILE A 168 14.82 13.90 -3.80
C ILE A 168 15.24 15.22 -3.18
N LEU A 169 16.03 15.18 -2.12
CA LEU A 169 16.49 16.37 -1.41
C LEU A 169 17.49 17.15 -2.26
N GLU A 170 17.14 18.39 -2.60
CA GLU A 170 17.95 19.34 -3.35
C GLU A 170 18.47 20.46 -2.47
N GLY A 171 19.61 21.05 -2.84
CA GLY A 171 20.22 22.20 -2.21
C GLY A 171 21.74 22.25 -2.45
N ASP A 172 22.24 23.43 -2.79
CA ASP A 172 23.64 23.66 -3.13
C ASP A 172 24.57 23.67 -1.89
N THR A 173 24.03 23.94 -0.71
CA THR A 173 24.76 23.94 0.56
C THR A 173 24.08 23.04 1.59
N ALA A 174 24.82 22.62 2.62
CA ALA A 174 24.29 21.82 3.72
C ALA A 174 23.15 22.57 4.45
N GLU A 175 23.29 23.87 4.64
CA GLU A 175 22.28 24.72 5.27
C GLU A 175 21.00 24.80 4.44
N ALA A 176 21.13 24.96 3.10
CA ALA A 176 19.98 25.01 2.18
C ALA A 176 19.25 23.65 2.16
N ARG A 177 19.99 22.54 2.12
CA ARG A 177 19.42 21.19 2.20
C ARG A 177 18.67 20.96 3.51
N LEU A 178 19.27 21.34 4.65
CA LEU A 178 18.63 21.20 5.95
C LEU A 178 17.36 22.07 6.05
N ALA A 179 17.41 23.32 5.59
CA ALA A 179 16.26 24.22 5.60
C ALA A 179 15.11 23.69 4.73
N ASN A 180 15.42 23.18 3.53
CA ASN A 180 14.46 22.51 2.66
C ASN A 180 13.84 21.30 3.33
N LEU A 181 14.65 20.41 3.87
CA LEU A 181 14.22 19.21 4.56
C LEU A 181 13.29 19.53 5.74
N MET A 182 13.66 20.48 6.59
CA MET A 182 12.85 20.92 7.73
C MET A 182 11.48 21.47 7.31
N ARG A 183 11.42 22.18 6.19
CA ARG A 183 10.16 22.66 5.62
C ARG A 183 9.29 21.50 5.13
N GLU A 184 9.83 20.63 4.29
CA GLU A 184 9.11 19.50 3.67
C GLU A 184 8.62 18.45 4.70
N LEU A 185 9.33 18.31 5.83
CA LEU A 185 8.88 17.45 6.91
C LEU A 185 7.73 18.07 7.72
N ARG A 186 7.67 19.40 7.86
CA ARG A 186 6.58 20.08 8.58
C ARG A 186 5.34 20.24 7.72
N GLU A 187 5.52 20.60 6.46
CA GLU A 187 4.42 20.80 5.52
C GLU A 187 3.95 19.47 4.92
N ALA A 188 2.63 19.28 4.81
CA ALA A 188 2.07 18.08 4.24
C ALA A 188 2.11 18.17 2.70
N GLY A 189 3.25 17.82 2.10
CA GLY A 189 3.42 17.72 0.65
C GLY A 189 3.15 16.33 0.09
N ALA A 190 2.94 16.23 -1.22
CA ALA A 190 2.69 14.98 -1.93
C ALA A 190 3.87 13.98 -1.81
N GLU A 191 5.10 14.48 -1.73
CA GLU A 191 6.33 13.69 -1.67
C GLU A 191 6.93 13.58 -0.26
N ARG A 192 6.20 14.02 0.76
CA ARG A 192 6.68 14.06 2.15
C ARG A 192 7.30 12.74 2.62
N ILE A 193 6.75 11.59 2.20
CA ILE A 193 7.29 10.28 2.58
C ILE A 193 8.72 10.05 2.05
N LEU A 194 9.09 10.64 0.92
CA LEU A 194 10.43 10.56 0.36
C LEU A 194 11.39 11.46 1.13
N PHE A 195 10.94 12.66 1.53
CA PHE A 195 11.72 13.53 2.42
C PHE A 195 11.95 12.92 3.81
N VAL A 196 11.05 12.08 4.30
CA VAL A 196 11.29 11.27 5.51
C VAL A 196 12.48 10.33 5.31
N ALA A 197 12.57 9.66 4.17
CA ALA A 197 13.71 8.81 3.85
C ALA A 197 15.01 9.64 3.71
N ASP A 198 14.93 10.81 3.08
CA ASP A 198 16.09 11.71 2.96
C ASP A 198 16.55 12.26 4.32
N ALA A 199 15.63 12.49 5.25
CA ALA A 199 15.98 12.87 6.62
C ALA A 199 16.84 11.82 7.30
N PHE A 200 16.50 10.55 7.16
CA PHE A 200 17.33 9.46 7.71
C PHE A 200 18.65 9.29 6.96
N ARG A 201 18.70 9.55 5.64
CA ARG A 201 19.97 9.56 4.88
C ARG A 201 20.93 10.66 5.34
N GLU A 202 20.39 11.84 5.64
CA GLU A 202 21.16 12.97 6.18
C GLU A 202 21.51 12.79 7.68
N GLY A 203 21.11 11.70 8.31
CA GLY A 203 21.41 11.40 9.71
C GLY A 203 20.56 12.17 10.72
N MET A 204 19.41 12.70 10.31
CA MET A 204 18.49 13.37 11.25
C MET A 204 18.02 12.38 12.32
N PRO A 205 18.06 12.75 13.63
CA PRO A 205 17.61 11.88 14.69
C PRO A 205 16.13 11.47 14.55
N PHE A 206 15.83 10.21 14.82
CA PHE A 206 14.46 9.64 14.72
C PHE A 206 13.42 10.48 15.45
N ALA A 207 13.72 10.90 16.70
CA ALA A 207 12.82 11.72 17.50
C ALA A 207 12.51 13.07 16.83
N GLN A 208 13.48 13.67 16.15
CA GLN A 208 13.30 14.92 15.42
C GLN A 208 12.42 14.73 14.19
N VAL A 209 12.60 13.65 13.43
CA VAL A 209 11.74 13.31 12.30
C VAL A 209 10.30 13.10 12.77
N GLN A 210 10.12 12.40 13.89
CA GLN A 210 8.81 12.16 14.48
C GLN A 210 8.13 13.47 14.93
N GLU A 211 8.86 14.35 15.62
CA GLU A 211 8.35 15.64 16.08
C GLU A 211 7.91 16.53 14.90
N LEU A 212 8.72 16.61 13.86
CA LEU A 212 8.43 17.43 12.68
C LEU A 212 7.24 16.91 11.87
N THR A 213 7.11 15.59 11.77
CA THR A 213 6.12 14.99 10.87
C THR A 213 4.83 14.59 11.56
N GLY A 214 4.85 14.29 12.86
CA GLY A 214 3.74 13.67 13.58
C GLY A 214 3.40 12.26 13.08
N ILE A 215 4.26 11.64 12.27
CA ILE A 215 4.03 10.28 11.76
C ILE A 215 4.23 9.27 12.89
N ASP A 216 3.36 8.26 12.93
CA ASP A 216 3.49 7.18 13.91
C ASP A 216 4.88 6.52 13.84
N PRO A 217 5.55 6.32 14.99
CA PRO A 217 6.93 5.80 15.05
C PRO A 217 7.10 4.47 14.34
N TRP A 218 6.07 3.62 14.33
CA TRP A 218 6.15 2.33 13.65
C TRP A 218 6.44 2.48 12.15
N PHE A 219 5.78 3.46 11.47
CA PHE A 219 6.03 3.73 10.05
C PHE A 219 7.40 4.34 9.80
N LEU A 220 7.82 5.26 10.68
CA LEU A 220 9.15 5.87 10.58
C LEU A 220 10.24 4.81 10.70
N ALA A 221 10.13 3.88 11.65
CA ALA A 221 11.06 2.78 11.82
C ALA A 221 11.15 1.88 10.56
N GLN A 222 10.03 1.64 9.85
CA GLN A 222 10.06 0.89 8.61
C GLN A 222 10.82 1.62 7.49
N VAL A 223 10.67 2.94 7.40
CA VAL A 223 11.41 3.76 6.42
C VAL A 223 12.89 3.83 6.77
N GLU A 224 13.22 4.06 8.05
CA GLU A 224 14.60 4.06 8.54
C GLU A 224 15.33 2.75 8.22
N GLN A 225 14.70 1.59 8.46
CA GLN A 225 15.27 0.28 8.14
C GLN A 225 15.53 0.10 6.63
N ILE A 226 14.67 0.64 5.76
CA ILE A 226 14.91 0.64 4.31
C ILE A 226 16.15 1.47 4.00
N VAL A 227 16.26 2.68 4.54
CA VAL A 227 17.39 3.57 4.34
C VAL A 227 18.70 2.97 4.87
N ASP A 228 18.66 2.31 6.03
CA ASP A 228 19.83 1.62 6.58
C ASP A 228 20.30 0.45 5.69
N THR A 229 19.33 -0.29 5.13
CA THR A 229 19.63 -1.33 4.15
C THR A 229 20.31 -0.73 2.91
N GLU A 230 19.80 0.39 2.38
CA GLU A 230 20.42 1.09 1.24
C GLU A 230 21.86 1.54 1.55
N ARG A 231 22.09 2.09 2.73
CA ARG A 231 23.45 2.51 3.18
C ARG A 231 24.41 1.34 3.23
N GLN A 232 23.97 0.20 3.79
CA GLN A 232 24.79 -1.01 3.84
C GLN A 232 25.10 -1.59 2.45
N LEU A 233 24.16 -1.44 1.50
CA LEU A 233 24.34 -1.93 0.12
C LEU A 233 25.33 -1.07 -0.67
N SER A 234 25.35 0.24 -0.47
CA SER A 234 26.26 1.13 -1.19
C SER A 234 27.75 0.84 -0.95
N GLU A 235 28.06 0.11 0.12
CA GLU A 235 29.42 -0.34 0.48
C GLU A 235 29.76 -1.73 -0.07
N ARG A 236 28.83 -2.41 -0.76
CA ARG A 236 28.99 -3.79 -1.24
C ARG A 236 29.12 -3.86 -2.76
N ARG A 237 29.67 -4.97 -3.23
CA ARG A 237 29.67 -5.32 -4.65
C ARG A 237 28.60 -6.37 -4.93
N LEU A 238 28.04 -6.38 -6.13
CA LEU A 238 27.01 -7.35 -6.53
C LEU A 238 27.52 -8.80 -6.39
N ALA A 239 28.79 -9.05 -6.64
CA ALA A 239 29.40 -10.37 -6.52
C ALA A 239 29.39 -10.92 -5.08
N ASP A 240 29.41 -10.05 -4.09
CA ASP A 240 29.42 -10.40 -2.66
C ASP A 240 28.01 -10.65 -2.09
N ILE A 241 26.96 -10.45 -2.89
CA ILE A 241 25.58 -10.73 -2.52
C ILE A 241 25.28 -12.22 -2.70
N ASP A 242 25.08 -12.94 -1.61
CA ASP A 242 24.66 -14.34 -1.58
C ASP A 242 23.13 -14.51 -1.76
N ALA A 243 22.66 -15.75 -1.81
CA ALA A 243 21.25 -16.08 -2.02
C ALA A 243 20.36 -15.56 -0.89
N ASP A 244 20.78 -15.71 0.37
CA ASP A 244 20.00 -15.29 1.54
C ASP A 244 19.89 -13.76 1.60
N THR A 245 20.97 -13.07 1.33
CA THR A 245 20.97 -11.60 1.26
C THR A 245 20.07 -11.12 0.10
N MET A 246 20.23 -11.70 -1.10
CA MET A 246 19.38 -11.35 -2.24
C MET A 246 17.90 -11.59 -1.93
N PHE A 247 17.57 -12.73 -1.32
CA PHE A 247 16.19 -13.07 -0.94
C PHE A 247 15.61 -12.07 0.07
N ARG A 248 16.38 -11.70 1.11
CA ARG A 248 15.97 -10.69 2.10
C ARG A 248 15.71 -9.32 1.45
N LEU A 249 16.60 -8.87 0.57
CA LEU A 249 16.43 -7.61 -0.16
C LEU A 249 15.15 -7.61 -1.00
N LYS A 250 14.87 -8.72 -1.67
CA LYS A 250 13.65 -8.86 -2.46
C LYS A 250 12.40 -8.91 -1.59
N ARG A 251 12.44 -9.55 -0.43
CA ARG A 251 11.35 -9.53 0.57
C ARG A 251 11.11 -8.16 1.19
N GLN A 252 12.12 -7.31 1.28
CA GLN A 252 11.96 -5.91 1.66
C GLN A 252 11.35 -5.05 0.54
N GLY A 253 11.25 -5.56 -0.69
CA GLY A 253 10.62 -4.90 -1.81
C GLY A 253 11.56 -4.15 -2.75
N PHE A 254 12.87 -4.28 -2.62
CA PHE A 254 13.83 -3.65 -3.54
C PHE A 254 13.65 -4.17 -4.97
N ALA A 255 13.44 -3.24 -5.92
CA ALA A 255 13.45 -3.54 -7.34
C ALA A 255 14.86 -3.87 -7.83
N ASP A 256 14.98 -4.63 -8.92
CA ASP A 256 16.30 -4.89 -9.52
C ASP A 256 16.94 -3.58 -10.00
N THR A 257 16.16 -2.61 -10.49
CA THR A 257 16.59 -1.25 -10.83
C THR A 257 17.15 -0.50 -9.63
N ARG A 258 16.48 -0.54 -8.47
CA ARG A 258 16.96 0.12 -7.25
C ARG A 258 18.24 -0.50 -6.75
N LEU A 259 18.32 -1.85 -6.72
CA LEU A 259 19.55 -2.56 -6.36
C LEU A 259 20.70 -2.22 -7.30
N ALA A 260 20.43 -2.11 -8.60
CA ALA A 260 21.43 -1.71 -9.58
C ALA A 260 22.00 -0.31 -9.29
N ALA A 261 21.13 0.65 -9.02
CA ALA A 261 21.55 2.02 -8.69
C ALA A 261 22.40 2.06 -7.40
N LEU A 262 22.01 1.32 -6.36
CA LEU A 262 22.74 1.27 -5.09
C LEU A 262 24.10 0.58 -5.19
N LEU A 263 24.22 -0.43 -6.03
CA LEU A 263 25.44 -1.24 -6.23
C LEU A 263 26.36 -0.72 -7.36
N GLY A 264 25.95 0.34 -8.06
CA GLY A 264 26.70 0.87 -9.21
C GLY A 264 26.72 -0.09 -10.43
N GLU A 265 25.63 -0.84 -10.63
CA GLU A 265 25.51 -1.90 -11.63
C GLU A 265 24.34 -1.63 -12.59
N THR A 266 24.19 -2.49 -13.60
CA THR A 266 23.00 -2.47 -14.48
C THR A 266 21.89 -3.36 -13.93
N GLU A 267 20.63 -3.02 -14.24
CA GLU A 267 19.48 -3.86 -13.88
C GLU A 267 19.63 -5.29 -14.41
N SER A 268 20.13 -5.45 -15.63
CA SER A 268 20.34 -6.77 -16.23
C SER A 268 21.39 -7.59 -15.48
N ALA A 269 22.45 -6.98 -14.95
CA ALA A 269 23.45 -7.66 -14.13
C ALA A 269 22.85 -8.12 -12.79
N VAL A 270 22.09 -7.27 -12.11
CA VAL A 270 21.38 -7.64 -10.87
C VAL A 270 20.40 -8.78 -11.13
N ARG A 271 19.60 -8.69 -12.20
CA ARG A 271 18.64 -9.73 -12.58
C ARG A 271 19.35 -11.06 -12.89
N ALA A 272 20.46 -11.04 -13.63
CA ALA A 272 21.25 -12.22 -13.93
C ALA A 272 21.81 -12.86 -12.65
N ARG A 273 22.38 -12.05 -11.74
CA ARG A 273 22.86 -12.52 -10.44
C ARG A 273 21.74 -13.17 -9.61
N ARG A 274 20.59 -12.49 -9.49
CA ARG A 274 19.42 -13.01 -8.78
C ARG A 274 18.94 -14.36 -9.35
N HIS A 275 18.94 -14.48 -10.68
CA HIS A 275 18.59 -15.73 -11.36
C HIS A 275 19.61 -16.84 -11.12
N ALA A 276 20.90 -16.52 -11.14
CA ALA A 276 21.98 -17.49 -10.85
C ALA A 276 21.93 -17.97 -9.38
N LEU A 277 21.40 -17.16 -8.47
CA LEU A 277 21.17 -17.51 -7.07
C LEU A 277 19.81 -18.20 -6.85
N GLU A 278 19.08 -18.53 -7.91
CA GLU A 278 17.74 -19.14 -7.91
C GLU A 278 16.68 -18.33 -7.14
N VAL A 279 16.93 -17.07 -6.83
CA VAL A 279 15.97 -16.19 -6.17
C VAL A 279 14.92 -15.71 -7.17
N ARG A 280 13.72 -16.27 -7.07
CA ARG A 280 12.58 -16.02 -7.97
C ARG A 280 11.38 -15.54 -7.17
N PRO A 281 10.51 -14.69 -7.76
CA PRO A 281 9.24 -14.38 -7.14
C PRO A 281 8.30 -15.60 -7.19
N VAL A 282 7.44 -15.65 -6.22
CA VAL A 282 6.28 -16.55 -6.18
C VAL A 282 5.00 -15.74 -6.25
N TYR A 283 3.87 -16.41 -6.41
CA TYR A 283 2.56 -15.78 -6.49
C TYR A 283 1.66 -16.33 -5.40
N LYS A 284 1.10 -15.45 -4.59
CA LYS A 284 0.16 -15.76 -3.52
C LYS A 284 -1.25 -15.31 -3.92
N ARG A 285 -2.26 -16.03 -3.47
CA ARG A 285 -3.65 -15.68 -3.71
C ARG A 285 -4.08 -14.55 -2.79
N VAL A 286 -4.94 -13.70 -3.33
CA VAL A 286 -5.66 -12.71 -2.53
C VAL A 286 -6.88 -13.40 -1.93
N ASP A 287 -6.97 -13.44 -0.60
CA ASP A 287 -8.10 -14.04 0.08
C ASP A 287 -8.57 -13.21 1.29
N THR A 288 -9.70 -13.56 1.86
CA THR A 288 -10.30 -12.91 3.03
C THR A 288 -10.25 -13.78 4.27
N CYS A 289 -9.54 -14.87 4.25
CA CYS A 289 -9.57 -15.87 5.32
C CYS A 289 -8.18 -16.27 5.82
N ALA A 290 -7.14 -15.52 5.47
CA ALA A 290 -5.76 -15.78 5.89
C ALA A 290 -5.36 -17.27 5.73
N ALA A 291 -5.73 -17.87 4.59
CA ALA A 291 -5.50 -19.26 4.23
C ALA A 291 -6.21 -20.32 5.13
N GLU A 292 -7.16 -19.92 5.98
CA GLU A 292 -7.96 -20.90 6.76
C GLU A 292 -8.86 -21.78 5.90
N PHE A 293 -9.26 -21.28 4.71
CA PHE A 293 -10.08 -22.01 3.74
C PHE A 293 -9.39 -22.03 2.38
N ALA A 294 -9.60 -23.11 1.63
CA ALA A 294 -9.19 -23.15 0.23
C ALA A 294 -9.93 -22.08 -0.57
N THR A 295 -9.18 -21.21 -1.26
CA THR A 295 -9.74 -20.14 -2.06
C THR A 295 -9.51 -20.38 -3.54
N SER A 296 -10.48 -19.97 -4.37
CA SER A 296 -10.41 -20.06 -5.82
C SER A 296 -10.37 -18.69 -6.51
N THR A 297 -9.98 -17.63 -5.77
CA THR A 297 -9.93 -16.28 -6.34
C THR A 297 -8.96 -16.21 -7.51
N ALA A 298 -9.33 -15.41 -8.52
CA ALA A 298 -8.48 -15.14 -9.69
C ALA A 298 -7.38 -14.11 -9.39
N TYR A 299 -7.45 -13.43 -8.25
CA TYR A 299 -6.51 -12.37 -7.88
C TYR A 299 -5.28 -12.94 -7.21
N MET A 300 -4.12 -12.52 -7.69
CA MET A 300 -2.82 -12.91 -7.15
C MET A 300 -1.90 -11.70 -7.04
N TYR A 301 -0.95 -11.77 -6.10
CA TYR A 301 0.16 -10.82 -6.01
C TYR A 301 1.49 -11.56 -6.03
N SER A 302 2.51 -10.93 -6.61
CA SER A 302 3.87 -11.48 -6.58
C SER A 302 4.57 -11.09 -5.28
N THR A 303 5.35 -12.00 -4.73
CA THR A 303 6.20 -11.77 -3.55
C THR A 303 7.40 -12.70 -3.58
N TYR A 304 8.28 -12.61 -2.58
CA TYR A 304 9.40 -13.53 -2.41
C TYR A 304 9.16 -14.34 -1.15
N GLU A 305 8.61 -15.53 -1.34
CA GLU A 305 8.27 -16.52 -0.32
C GLU A 305 8.70 -17.93 -0.80
N GLU A 306 8.53 -18.93 0.05
CA GLU A 306 8.91 -20.31 -0.27
C GLU A 306 7.88 -21.02 -1.16
N GLU A 307 6.59 -20.72 -0.96
CA GLU A 307 5.50 -21.42 -1.62
C GLU A 307 4.82 -20.55 -2.70
N CYS A 308 4.57 -21.15 -3.86
CA CYS A 308 3.84 -20.55 -4.97
C CYS A 308 2.45 -21.17 -5.13
N GLU A 309 1.40 -20.33 -5.10
CA GLU A 309 0.01 -20.75 -5.21
C GLU A 309 -0.57 -20.61 -6.62
N SER A 310 0.27 -20.28 -7.63
CA SER A 310 -0.23 -19.93 -8.96
C SER A 310 -0.78 -21.10 -9.78
N ASP A 311 -0.32 -22.33 -9.54
CA ASP A 311 -0.70 -23.54 -10.27
C ASP A 311 -1.00 -23.31 -11.77
N PRO A 312 -0.01 -22.93 -12.60
CA PRO A 312 -0.24 -22.48 -13.96
C PRO A 312 -0.63 -23.64 -14.88
N GLY A 313 -1.81 -23.53 -15.48
CA GLY A 313 -2.28 -24.51 -16.48
C GLY A 313 -1.39 -24.62 -17.72
N LYS A 314 -1.60 -25.66 -18.55
CA LYS A 314 -0.80 -25.94 -19.77
C LYS A 314 -1.28 -25.18 -21.01
N ARG A 315 -2.41 -24.48 -20.98
CA ARG A 315 -2.96 -23.74 -22.13
C ARG A 315 -2.05 -22.57 -22.50
N LYS A 316 -2.10 -22.14 -23.77
CA LYS A 316 -1.47 -20.90 -24.24
C LYS A 316 -1.95 -19.73 -23.35
N LYS A 317 -1.01 -18.88 -22.93
CA LYS A 317 -1.29 -17.74 -22.08
C LYS A 317 -1.04 -16.44 -22.82
N ILE A 318 -1.90 -15.46 -22.59
CA ILE A 318 -1.76 -14.09 -23.07
C ILE A 318 -1.71 -13.21 -21.84
N MET A 319 -0.69 -12.35 -21.73
CA MET A 319 -0.58 -11.36 -20.70
C MET A 319 -1.15 -10.04 -21.23
N VAL A 320 -2.12 -9.47 -20.51
CA VAL A 320 -2.64 -8.12 -20.75
C VAL A 320 -2.13 -7.21 -19.65
N LEU A 321 -1.45 -6.13 -20.04
CA LEU A 321 -0.97 -5.14 -19.07
C LEU A 321 -2.09 -4.17 -18.73
N GLY A 322 -2.29 -3.90 -17.43
CA GLY A 322 -3.27 -2.95 -16.95
C GLY A 322 -2.87 -1.50 -17.20
N GLY A 323 -3.78 -0.57 -16.92
CA GLY A 323 -3.65 0.86 -17.22
C GLY A 323 -2.80 1.67 -16.23
N GLY A 324 -2.13 1.04 -15.27
CA GLY A 324 -1.36 1.73 -14.23
C GLY A 324 -2.22 2.24 -13.05
N PRO A 325 -1.81 3.31 -12.33
CA PRO A 325 -2.55 3.80 -11.18
C PRO A 325 -3.93 4.33 -11.56
N ASN A 326 -4.90 4.10 -10.68
CA ASN A 326 -6.27 4.60 -10.89
C ASN A 326 -6.26 6.14 -10.87
N ARG A 327 -6.84 6.74 -11.91
CA ARG A 327 -6.91 8.21 -12.10
C ARG A 327 -8.34 8.66 -12.33
N ILE A 328 -8.60 9.96 -12.19
CA ILE A 328 -9.87 10.56 -12.62
C ILE A 328 -10.06 10.33 -14.12
N GLY A 329 -11.23 9.83 -14.51
CA GLY A 329 -11.56 9.52 -15.91
C GLY A 329 -11.08 8.13 -16.38
N GLN A 330 -10.31 7.40 -15.56
CA GLN A 330 -10.02 5.99 -15.76
C GLN A 330 -10.86 5.19 -14.76
N GLY A 331 -11.95 4.59 -15.24
CA GLY A 331 -12.80 3.78 -14.38
C GLY A 331 -12.10 2.49 -13.98
N ILE A 332 -12.14 2.17 -12.69
CA ILE A 332 -11.64 0.89 -12.17
C ILE A 332 -12.44 -0.30 -12.75
N GLU A 333 -13.62 -0.05 -13.23
CA GLU A 333 -14.45 -1.01 -13.95
C GLU A 333 -13.77 -1.58 -15.19
N PHE A 334 -12.89 -0.82 -15.85
CA PHE A 334 -12.12 -1.32 -17.00
C PHE A 334 -11.11 -2.39 -16.64
N ASP A 335 -10.68 -2.47 -15.39
CA ASP A 335 -9.82 -3.57 -14.90
C ASP A 335 -10.66 -4.85 -14.61
N TYR A 336 -11.98 -4.73 -14.59
CA TYR A 336 -12.90 -5.81 -14.28
C TYR A 336 -13.46 -6.49 -15.53
N CYS A 337 -13.37 -5.84 -16.66
CA CYS A 337 -13.83 -6.34 -17.97
C CYS A 337 -12.66 -6.92 -18.77
#